data_8caade44f096e4a2f4bb340954dd3c9e
#
_entry.id   8caade44f096e4a2f4bb340954dd3c9e
#
_cell.length_a   1.000
_cell.length_b   1.000
_cell.length_c   1.000
_cell.angle_alpha   90.00
_cell.angle_beta   90.00
_cell.angle_gamma   90.00
#
_symmetry.space_group_name_H-M   'P 1'
#
loop_
_entity.id
_entity.type
_entity.pdbx_description
1 polymer ?
#
loop_
_entity_poly.entity_id
_entity_poly.type
_entity_poly.pdbx_seq_one_letter_code
_entity_poly.pdbx_strand_id
1 'polypeptide(L)'
;RKKADALIKNDSESSDSPQEDIDSLKEGYKVATEELEEKDNELRMLRNLASTGLIISSFAHELKSLAGILSSRTNDLSTVLHQYLTEEQMKGIIKFENPFYLLEIIQKEDRNIKHWLDFALNSLRKDKRKRKKIILSTYFDLFKSTWIAAATDSNISIELHNLEENNLTSIKAHEVDLDTIFNNLLTNAFYSIKEKKDKVNRRLDIKCVVEDDLVHIIFQDTGLGLAEEYKHNPEEIFNSFESSKKDRLGKQIGTGLGLYIVKSIISEYNNSAIRIVRDIEDGFAIQITFKKAD
;
A
#
# COMPACT_ATOMS: atom_id res chain seq x y z
N ARG A 1 -10.80 15.31 -25.86
CA ARG A 1 -10.37 16.54 -26.55
C ARG A 1 -9.46 16.22 -27.73
N LYS A 2 -8.29 15.58 -27.58
CA LYS A 2 -7.39 15.23 -28.69
C LYS A 2 -8.02 14.32 -29.77
N LYS A 3 -8.92 13.38 -29.40
CA LYS A 3 -9.67 12.54 -30.36
C LYS A 3 -10.79 13.31 -31.05
N ALA A 4 -11.50 14.18 -30.33
CA ALA A 4 -12.50 15.06 -30.92
C ALA A 4 -11.86 16.10 -31.84
N ASP A 5 -10.71 16.67 -31.45
CA ASP A 5 -9.93 17.60 -32.29
C ASP A 5 -9.36 16.91 -33.56
N ALA A 6 -9.10 15.59 -33.51
CA ALA A 6 -8.66 14.81 -34.68
C ALA A 6 -9.82 14.50 -35.65
N LEU A 7 -11.04 14.29 -35.14
CA LEU A 7 -12.24 14.12 -35.95
C LEU A 7 -12.61 15.43 -36.67
N ILE A 8 -12.57 16.56 -35.97
CA ILE A 8 -12.85 17.88 -36.52
C ILE A 8 -11.82 18.28 -37.60
N LYS A 9 -10.56 17.87 -37.49
CA LYS A 9 -9.54 18.13 -38.51
C LYS A 9 -9.68 17.32 -39.80
N ASN A 10 -10.25 16.10 -39.71
CA ASN A 10 -10.49 15.27 -40.89
C ASN A 10 -11.71 15.72 -41.71
N ASP A 11 -12.66 16.45 -41.13
CA ASP A 11 -13.90 16.90 -41.78
C ASP A 11 -13.72 18.19 -42.61
N SER A 12 -12.53 18.79 -42.64
CA SER A 12 -12.30 20.01 -43.43
C SER A 12 -11.99 19.75 -44.91
N GLU A 13 -11.96 18.49 -45.37
CA GLU A 13 -11.83 18.12 -46.81
C GLU A 13 -13.05 17.30 -47.24
N SER A 14 -14.10 17.99 -47.70
CA SER A 14 -15.19 17.55 -48.60
C SER A 14 -15.93 16.26 -48.21
N SER A 15 -17.04 16.35 -47.52
CA SER A 15 -18.15 15.37 -47.67
C SER A 15 -19.40 16.06 -48.21
N ASP A 16 -19.89 15.55 -49.32
CA ASP A 16 -20.99 16.16 -50.14
C ASP A 16 -22.36 15.62 -49.70
N SER A 17 -22.52 15.03 -48.50
CA SER A 17 -23.82 14.56 -48.01
C SER A 17 -24.13 14.99 -46.58
N PRO A 18 -25.30 15.65 -46.32
CA PRO A 18 -25.77 16.05 -44.99
C PRO A 18 -25.89 14.91 -43.96
N GLN A 19 -25.94 13.67 -44.43
CA GLN A 19 -26.12 12.48 -43.60
C GLN A 19 -24.81 12.07 -42.91
N GLU A 20 -23.66 12.18 -43.62
CA GLU A 20 -22.33 11.88 -43.07
C GLU A 20 -21.94 12.89 -42.00
N ASP A 21 -22.28 14.17 -42.19
CA ASP A 21 -22.08 15.23 -41.18
C ASP A 21 -22.89 14.98 -39.90
N ILE A 22 -24.11 14.46 -40.02
CA ILE A 22 -24.98 14.12 -38.90
C ILE A 22 -24.43 12.90 -38.13
N ASP A 23 -23.89 11.89 -38.82
CA ASP A 23 -23.36 10.70 -38.20
C ASP A 23 -22.01 10.97 -37.51
N SER A 24 -21.15 11.80 -38.09
CA SER A 24 -19.93 12.31 -37.46
C SER A 24 -20.22 13.15 -36.19
N LEU A 25 -21.27 13.99 -36.23
CA LEU A 25 -21.73 14.76 -35.07
C LEU A 25 -22.28 13.86 -33.95
N LYS A 26 -23.02 12.79 -34.29
CA LYS A 26 -23.53 11.81 -33.31
C LYS A 26 -22.39 11.05 -32.65
N GLU A 27 -21.38 10.62 -33.41
CA GLU A 27 -20.23 9.92 -32.89
C GLU A 27 -19.37 10.81 -32.00
N GLY A 28 -19.15 12.08 -32.43
CA GLY A 28 -18.48 13.10 -31.60
C GLY A 28 -19.24 13.39 -30.29
N TYR A 29 -20.56 13.48 -30.34
CA TYR A 29 -21.39 13.64 -29.13
C TYR A 29 -21.35 12.45 -28.19
N LYS A 30 -21.35 11.23 -28.75
CA LYS A 30 -21.23 9.98 -27.96
C LYS A 30 -19.87 9.91 -27.25
N VAL A 31 -18.78 10.19 -27.94
CA VAL A 31 -17.43 10.22 -27.35
C VAL A 31 -17.34 11.29 -26.26
N ALA A 32 -17.91 12.48 -26.49
CA ALA A 32 -17.89 13.57 -25.51
C ALA A 32 -18.73 13.23 -24.26
N THR A 33 -19.86 12.52 -24.41
CA THR A 33 -20.67 12.08 -23.29
C THR A 33 -19.98 10.98 -22.49
N GLU A 34 -19.33 10.02 -23.13
CA GLU A 34 -18.53 8.97 -22.48
C GLU A 34 -17.34 9.60 -21.69
N GLU A 35 -16.63 10.56 -22.27
CA GLU A 35 -15.56 11.29 -21.57
C GLU A 35 -16.08 12.10 -20.38
N LEU A 36 -17.28 12.69 -20.49
CA LEU A 36 -17.92 13.42 -19.38
C LEU A 36 -18.34 12.49 -18.25
N GLU A 37 -18.93 11.34 -18.54
CA GLU A 37 -19.29 10.34 -17.54
C GLU A 37 -18.05 9.78 -16.83
N GLU A 38 -16.98 9.50 -17.56
CA GLU A 38 -15.71 9.06 -16.98
C GLU A 38 -15.13 10.12 -16.05
N LYS A 39 -15.16 11.40 -16.45
CA LYS A 39 -14.71 12.52 -15.62
C LYS A 39 -15.60 12.77 -14.39
N ASP A 40 -16.90 12.59 -14.49
CA ASP A 40 -17.83 12.74 -13.36
C ASP A 40 -17.60 11.60 -12.34
N ASN A 41 -17.38 10.38 -12.81
CA ASN A 41 -17.02 9.25 -11.96
C ASN A 41 -15.67 9.46 -11.25
N GLU A 42 -14.66 9.97 -11.97
CA GLU A 42 -13.36 10.34 -11.39
C GLU A 42 -13.52 11.41 -10.30
N LEU A 43 -14.32 12.46 -10.58
CA LEU A 43 -14.60 13.53 -9.62
C LEU A 43 -15.38 13.04 -8.40
N ARG A 44 -16.35 12.13 -8.57
CA ARG A 44 -17.07 11.51 -7.46
C ARG A 44 -16.13 10.69 -6.59
N MET A 45 -15.24 9.93 -7.21
CA MET A 45 -14.23 9.15 -6.51
C MET A 45 -13.27 10.06 -5.73
N LEU A 46 -12.76 11.12 -6.35
CA LEU A 46 -11.88 12.11 -5.70
C LEU A 46 -12.58 12.83 -4.53
N ARG A 47 -13.87 13.17 -4.66
CA ARG A 47 -14.67 13.75 -3.57
C ARG A 47 -14.84 12.75 -2.42
N ASN A 48 -15.09 11.49 -2.72
CA ASN A 48 -15.20 10.44 -1.70
C ASN A 48 -13.86 10.22 -0.98
N LEU A 49 -12.75 10.19 -1.72
CA LEU A 49 -11.40 10.07 -1.15
C LEU A 49 -11.04 11.31 -0.31
N ALA A 50 -11.37 12.52 -0.77
CA ALA A 50 -11.15 13.75 -0.02
C ALA A 50 -11.99 13.81 1.26
N SER A 51 -13.27 13.44 1.18
CA SER A 51 -14.17 13.35 2.34
C SER A 51 -13.68 12.29 3.34
N THR A 52 -13.30 11.11 2.85
CA THR A 52 -12.73 10.04 3.66
C THR A 52 -11.41 10.50 4.30
N GLY A 53 -10.56 11.21 3.56
CA GLY A 53 -9.31 11.76 4.08
C GLY A 53 -9.51 12.79 5.21
N LEU A 54 -10.52 13.65 5.12
CA LEU A 54 -10.89 14.60 6.19
C LEU A 54 -11.42 13.87 7.43
N ILE A 55 -12.27 12.87 7.24
CA ILE A 55 -12.80 12.03 8.31
C ILE A 55 -11.67 11.26 8.98
N ILE A 56 -10.79 10.61 8.20
CA ILE A 56 -9.62 9.89 8.71
C ILE A 56 -8.70 10.85 9.48
N SER A 57 -8.47 12.08 8.99
CA SER A 57 -7.64 13.08 9.67
C SER A 57 -8.21 13.49 11.03
N SER A 58 -9.52 13.67 11.13
CA SER A 58 -10.19 13.96 12.40
C SER A 58 -10.11 12.78 13.36
N PHE A 59 -10.44 11.57 12.89
CA PHE A 59 -10.33 10.36 13.69
C PHE A 59 -8.90 10.03 14.08
N ALA A 60 -7.93 10.31 13.22
CA ALA A 60 -6.53 10.04 13.49
C ALA A 60 -6.02 10.86 14.69
N HIS A 61 -6.48 12.10 14.87
CA HIS A 61 -6.13 12.90 16.04
C HIS A 61 -6.73 12.31 17.32
N GLU A 62 -7.98 11.89 17.28
CA GLU A 62 -8.65 11.24 18.42
C GLU A 62 -8.04 9.88 18.74
N LEU A 63 -7.77 9.07 17.71
CA LEU A 63 -7.13 7.76 17.87
C LEU A 63 -5.71 7.86 18.42
N LYS A 64 -4.95 8.90 18.05
CA LYS A 64 -3.62 9.16 18.63
C LYS A 64 -3.70 9.49 20.11
N SER A 65 -4.69 10.28 20.52
CA SER A 65 -4.97 10.57 21.92
C SER A 65 -5.33 9.28 22.68
N LEU A 66 -6.20 8.44 22.11
CA LEU A 66 -6.60 7.16 22.70
C LEU A 66 -5.43 6.17 22.82
N ALA A 67 -4.56 6.08 21.80
CA ALA A 67 -3.36 5.24 21.84
C ALA A 67 -2.38 5.69 22.93
N GLY A 68 -2.24 7.00 23.14
CA GLY A 68 -1.46 7.56 24.26
C GLY A 68 -2.04 7.14 25.62
N ILE A 69 -3.34 7.21 25.77
CA ILE A 69 -4.04 6.83 26.99
C ILE A 69 -3.93 5.32 27.24
N LEU A 70 -4.05 4.49 26.21
CA LEU A 70 -3.90 3.02 26.32
C LEU A 70 -2.49 2.66 26.80
N SER A 71 -1.44 3.24 26.20
CA SER A 71 -0.06 2.98 26.59
C SER A 71 0.24 3.43 28.02
N SER A 72 -0.33 4.56 28.50
CA SER A 72 -0.14 4.99 29.88
C SER A 72 -0.81 4.03 30.86
N ARG A 73 -2.04 3.59 30.56
CA ARG A 73 -2.78 2.64 31.42
C ARG A 73 -2.08 1.30 31.57
N THR A 74 -1.49 0.80 30.50
CA THR A 74 -0.72 -0.46 30.54
C THR A 74 0.56 -0.32 31.36
N ASN A 75 1.22 0.84 31.32
CA ASN A 75 2.38 1.12 32.16
C ASN A 75 1.97 1.28 33.65
N ASP A 76 0.86 1.98 33.90
CA ASP A 76 0.34 2.15 35.26
C ASP A 76 -0.06 0.78 35.85
N LEU A 77 -0.74 -0.06 35.05
CA LEU A 77 -1.09 -1.43 35.45
C LEU A 77 0.15 -2.28 35.72
N SER A 78 1.20 -2.16 34.87
CA SER A 78 2.48 -2.83 35.09
C SER A 78 3.09 -2.43 36.43
N THR A 79 3.11 -1.15 36.73
CA THR A 79 3.66 -0.61 38.00
C THR A 79 2.90 -1.17 39.19
N VAL A 80 1.57 -1.16 39.14
CA VAL A 80 0.73 -1.69 40.20
C VAL A 80 0.93 -3.19 40.39
N LEU A 81 0.97 -3.98 39.29
CA LEU A 81 1.19 -5.42 39.37
C LEU A 81 2.52 -5.75 40.06
N HIS A 82 3.62 -5.05 39.71
CA HIS A 82 4.93 -5.29 40.31
C HIS A 82 5.01 -4.85 41.80
N GLN A 83 4.08 -4.01 42.28
CA GLN A 83 4.00 -3.68 43.71
C GLN A 83 3.39 -4.82 44.55
N TYR A 84 2.48 -5.60 43.97
CA TYR A 84 1.72 -6.61 44.73
C TYR A 84 2.09 -8.04 44.36
N LEU A 85 2.68 -8.28 43.17
CA LEU A 85 3.02 -9.59 42.65
C LEU A 85 4.47 -9.60 42.13
N THR A 86 5.17 -10.70 42.39
CA THR A 86 6.49 -10.94 41.80
C THR A 86 6.41 -11.99 40.71
N GLU A 87 7.29 -11.91 39.71
CA GLU A 87 7.37 -12.90 38.63
C GLU A 87 7.63 -14.32 39.17
N GLU A 88 8.34 -14.43 40.32
CA GLU A 88 8.58 -15.72 41.01
C GLU A 88 7.33 -16.38 41.52
N GLN A 89 6.39 -15.59 42.05
CA GLN A 89 5.09 -16.10 42.50
C GLN A 89 4.23 -16.63 41.38
N MET A 90 4.53 -16.20 40.14
CA MET A 90 3.78 -16.62 38.95
C MET A 90 4.44 -17.78 38.19
N LYS A 91 5.58 -18.30 38.70
CA LYS A 91 6.23 -19.50 38.14
C LYS A 91 5.32 -20.71 38.30
N GLY A 92 5.00 -21.36 37.17
CA GLY A 92 4.14 -22.56 37.13
C GLY A 92 2.65 -22.29 36.90
N ILE A 93 2.23 -21.02 36.83
CA ILE A 93 0.87 -20.66 36.45
C ILE A 93 0.70 -20.79 34.93
N ILE A 94 -0.47 -21.24 34.49
CA ILE A 94 -0.80 -21.35 33.06
C ILE A 94 -0.68 -19.96 32.41
N LYS A 95 -0.04 -19.88 31.23
CA LYS A 95 0.27 -18.61 30.55
C LYS A 95 -0.89 -17.62 30.52
N PHE A 96 -2.10 -18.07 30.23
CA PHE A 96 -3.31 -17.22 30.13
C PHE A 96 -3.93 -16.84 31.47
N GLU A 97 -3.42 -17.37 32.57
CA GLU A 97 -3.79 -16.98 33.95
C GLU A 97 -2.71 -16.12 34.59
N ASN A 98 -1.54 -15.98 33.93
CA ASN A 98 -0.45 -15.14 34.40
C ASN A 98 -0.69 -13.68 34.02
N PRO A 99 -0.89 -12.75 34.99
CA PRO A 99 -1.20 -11.36 34.70
C PRO A 99 -0.06 -10.61 33.99
N PHE A 100 1.20 -10.99 34.23
CA PHE A 100 2.34 -10.39 33.52
C PHE A 100 2.36 -10.80 32.04
N TYR A 101 2.03 -12.06 31.73
CA TYR A 101 1.91 -12.51 30.36
C TYR A 101 0.75 -11.84 29.61
N LEU A 102 -0.40 -11.68 30.27
CA LEU A 102 -1.52 -10.94 29.68
C LEU A 102 -1.18 -9.48 29.45
N LEU A 103 -0.46 -8.84 30.36
CA LEU A 103 0.03 -7.47 30.21
C LEU A 103 0.99 -7.34 29.01
N GLU A 104 1.91 -8.30 28.84
CA GLU A 104 2.82 -8.33 27.69
C GLU A 104 2.07 -8.38 26.37
N ILE A 105 1.02 -9.22 26.28
CA ILE A 105 0.15 -9.28 25.09
C ILE A 105 -0.50 -7.93 24.82
N ILE A 106 -1.10 -7.30 25.83
CA ILE A 106 -1.76 -6.01 25.69
C ILE A 106 -0.75 -4.93 25.23
N GLN A 107 0.43 -4.88 25.83
CA GLN A 107 1.48 -3.94 25.43
C GLN A 107 1.94 -4.16 23.98
N LYS A 108 1.99 -5.42 23.52
CA LYS A 108 2.30 -5.74 22.13
C LYS A 108 1.23 -5.27 21.17
N GLU A 109 -0.04 -5.45 21.52
CA GLU A 109 -1.18 -4.96 20.71
C GLU A 109 -1.22 -3.42 20.68
N ASP A 110 -0.97 -2.76 21.80
CA ASP A 110 -0.88 -1.29 21.88
C ASP A 110 0.23 -0.74 20.97
N ARG A 111 1.41 -1.38 20.94
CA ARG A 111 2.50 -1.00 20.02
C ARG A 111 2.08 -1.14 18.57
N ASN A 112 1.38 -2.22 18.23
CA ASN A 112 0.87 -2.43 16.87
C ASN A 112 -0.13 -1.34 16.46
N ILE A 113 -1.08 -1.03 17.33
CA ILE A 113 -2.06 0.04 17.11
C ILE A 113 -1.34 1.39 16.91
N LYS A 114 -0.35 1.70 17.74
CA LYS A 114 0.44 2.93 17.61
C LYS A 114 1.17 3.00 16.27
N HIS A 115 1.82 1.93 15.83
CA HIS A 115 2.49 1.87 14.52
C HIS A 115 1.50 2.11 13.37
N TRP A 116 0.32 1.50 13.41
CA TRP A 116 -0.74 1.73 12.43
C TRP A 116 -1.24 3.18 12.41
N LEU A 117 -1.38 3.80 13.58
CA LEU A 117 -1.80 5.19 13.70
C LEU A 117 -0.74 6.16 13.20
N ASP A 118 0.52 5.96 13.56
CA ASP A 118 1.64 6.79 13.10
C ASP A 118 1.77 6.68 11.56
N PHE A 119 1.56 5.50 10.99
CA PHE A 119 1.48 5.30 9.55
C PHE A 119 0.35 6.10 8.90
N ALA A 120 -0.89 5.93 9.37
CA ALA A 120 -2.06 6.63 8.84
C ALA A 120 -1.89 8.17 8.91
N LEU A 121 -1.33 8.67 10.03
CA LEU A 121 -1.07 10.10 10.24
C LEU A 121 0.04 10.65 9.33
N ASN A 122 1.10 9.87 9.09
CA ASN A 122 2.20 10.30 8.23
C ASN A 122 1.78 10.40 6.76
N SER A 123 0.86 9.54 6.31
CA SER A 123 0.29 9.59 4.97
C SER A 123 -0.52 10.86 4.69
N LEU A 124 -1.01 11.53 5.75
CA LEU A 124 -1.84 12.75 5.65
C LEU A 124 -1.04 14.07 5.73
N ARG A 125 0.26 14.06 5.99
CA ARG A 125 1.07 15.28 6.14
C ARG A 125 1.29 15.98 4.78
N LYS A 126 0.82 17.23 4.69
CA LYS A 126 0.88 18.08 3.49
C LYS A 126 2.30 18.41 2.99
N ASP A 127 3.31 18.37 3.85
CA ASP A 127 4.68 18.81 3.51
C ASP A 127 5.45 17.86 2.58
N LYS A 128 4.98 16.62 2.43
CA LYS A 128 5.60 15.61 1.56
C LYS A 128 5.11 15.63 0.09
N ARG A 129 4.28 16.59 -0.30
CA ARG A 129 3.61 16.65 -1.63
C ARG A 129 4.43 17.28 -2.76
N LYS A 130 5.71 17.58 -2.56
CA LYS A 130 6.58 18.07 -3.65
C LYS A 130 7.39 16.92 -4.21
N ARG A 131 7.35 16.73 -5.54
CA ARG A 131 8.24 15.78 -6.22
C ARG A 131 9.67 16.21 -6.00
N LYS A 132 10.48 15.36 -5.37
CA LYS A 132 11.89 15.57 -5.09
C LYS A 132 12.70 14.36 -5.57
N LYS A 133 14.00 14.58 -5.74
CA LYS A 133 14.94 13.48 -5.96
C LYS A 133 15.04 12.66 -4.67
N ILE A 134 14.70 11.39 -4.75
CA ILE A 134 14.72 10.44 -3.61
C ILE A 134 15.74 9.36 -3.93
N ILE A 135 16.75 9.24 -3.07
CA ILE A 135 17.75 8.17 -3.13
C ILE A 135 17.11 6.92 -2.53
N LEU A 136 17.03 5.85 -3.31
CA LEU A 136 16.27 4.65 -2.93
C LEU A 136 16.92 3.87 -1.78
N SER A 137 18.26 3.81 -1.71
CA SER A 137 18.95 3.19 -0.56
C SER A 137 18.54 3.86 0.75
N THR A 138 18.67 5.18 0.84
CA THR A 138 18.29 5.95 2.04
C THR A 138 16.80 5.80 2.38
N TYR A 139 15.94 5.80 1.37
CA TYR A 139 14.51 5.62 1.57
C TYR A 139 14.19 4.23 2.14
N PHE A 140 14.72 3.16 1.57
CA PHE A 140 14.42 1.80 2.01
C PHE A 140 15.10 1.42 3.33
N ASP A 141 16.24 2.01 3.67
CA ASP A 141 16.85 1.87 5.00
C ASP A 141 15.95 2.47 6.09
N LEU A 142 15.41 3.67 5.84
CA LEU A 142 14.43 4.28 6.74
C LEU A 142 13.13 3.47 6.80
N PHE A 143 12.64 2.99 5.66
CA PHE A 143 11.46 2.13 5.57
C PHE A 143 11.66 0.84 6.39
N LYS A 144 12.79 0.14 6.21
CA LYS A 144 13.14 -1.06 6.97
C LYS A 144 13.22 -0.76 8.47
N SER A 145 13.90 0.31 8.87
CA SER A 145 14.02 0.70 10.29
C SER A 145 12.66 1.01 10.94
N THR A 146 11.74 1.60 10.18
CA THR A 146 10.38 1.90 10.65
C THR A 146 9.59 0.62 10.95
N TRP A 147 9.77 -0.40 10.14
CA TRP A 147 8.97 -1.63 10.21
C TRP A 147 9.67 -2.80 10.91
N ILE A 148 10.95 -2.66 11.29
CA ILE A 148 11.75 -3.74 11.87
C ILE A 148 11.14 -4.35 13.12
N ALA A 149 10.55 -3.55 14.00
CA ALA A 149 9.90 -4.02 15.22
C ALA A 149 8.70 -4.92 14.91
N ALA A 150 7.81 -4.48 14.01
CA ALA A 150 6.63 -5.23 13.58
C ALA A 150 7.00 -6.51 12.80
N ALA A 151 8.08 -6.46 12.03
CA ALA A 151 8.62 -7.59 11.30
C ALA A 151 9.19 -8.65 12.27
N THR A 152 10.02 -8.23 13.22
CA THR A 152 10.60 -9.09 14.27
C THR A 152 9.52 -9.76 15.11
N ASP A 153 8.51 -9.01 15.54
CA ASP A 153 7.36 -9.52 16.29
C ASP A 153 6.56 -10.60 15.52
N SER A 154 6.64 -10.55 14.20
CA SER A 154 5.97 -11.51 13.30
C SER A 154 6.89 -12.61 12.79
N ASN A 155 8.17 -12.65 13.23
CA ASN A 155 9.23 -13.52 12.70
C ASN A 155 9.38 -13.37 11.17
N ILE A 156 9.36 -12.14 10.67
CA ILE A 156 9.55 -11.82 9.26
C ILE A 156 10.88 -11.07 9.12
N SER A 157 11.77 -11.52 8.23
CA SER A 157 12.97 -10.76 7.85
C SER A 157 12.65 -9.82 6.69
N ILE A 158 13.22 -8.61 6.71
CA ILE A 158 13.17 -7.66 5.59
C ILE A 158 14.58 -7.55 5.04
N GLU A 159 14.76 -7.98 3.78
CA GLU A 159 16.04 -7.98 3.10
C GLU A 159 16.04 -6.95 1.96
N LEU A 160 17.12 -6.16 1.88
CA LEU A 160 17.34 -5.16 0.84
C LEU A 160 18.46 -5.66 -0.09
N HIS A 161 18.21 -5.65 -1.39
CA HIS A 161 19.15 -6.13 -2.40
C HIS A 161 19.44 -5.02 -3.43
N ASN A 162 20.72 -4.80 -3.73
CA ASN A 162 21.21 -3.73 -4.61
C ASN A 162 20.78 -2.32 -4.14
N LEU A 163 20.67 -2.16 -2.82
CA LEU A 163 20.27 -0.92 -2.12
C LEU A 163 21.29 -0.57 -1.04
N GLU A 164 22.57 -0.93 -1.24
CA GLU A 164 23.64 -0.61 -0.32
C GLU A 164 23.84 0.90 -0.23
N GLU A 165 24.45 1.38 0.87
CA GLU A 165 24.67 2.81 1.16
C GLU A 165 25.36 3.59 0.03
N ASN A 166 26.23 2.92 -0.74
CA ASN A 166 26.92 3.53 -1.89
C ASN A 166 26.07 3.60 -3.16
N ASN A 167 24.86 3.03 -3.17
CA ASN A 167 23.98 3.07 -4.32
C ASN A 167 23.16 4.36 -4.33
N LEU A 168 23.57 5.34 -5.14
CA LEU A 168 22.89 6.62 -5.30
C LEU A 168 21.74 6.59 -6.31
N THR A 169 21.25 5.42 -6.68
CA THR A 169 20.08 5.30 -7.55
C THR A 169 18.91 6.08 -6.99
N SER A 170 18.36 6.96 -7.79
CA SER A 170 17.33 7.90 -7.37
C SER A 170 16.21 8.03 -8.39
N ILE A 171 15.04 8.36 -7.90
CA ILE A 171 13.84 8.67 -8.69
C ILE A 171 13.28 10.03 -8.30
N LYS A 172 12.50 10.66 -9.19
CA LYS A 172 11.81 11.91 -8.88
C LYS A 172 10.35 11.62 -8.53
N ALA A 173 10.05 11.61 -7.24
CA ALA A 173 8.73 11.23 -6.72
C ALA A 173 8.27 12.11 -5.55
N HIS A 174 6.99 11.99 -5.21
CA HIS A 174 6.49 12.44 -3.92
C HIS A 174 6.79 11.36 -2.87
N GLU A 175 7.37 11.74 -1.75
CA GLU A 175 7.69 10.79 -0.67
C GLU A 175 6.41 10.13 -0.11
N VAL A 176 5.31 10.88 -0.04
CA VAL A 176 4.02 10.36 0.41
C VAL A 176 3.46 9.28 -0.52
N ASP A 177 3.75 9.36 -1.81
CA ASP A 177 3.31 8.37 -2.78
C ASP A 177 4.08 7.06 -2.58
N LEU A 178 5.42 7.15 -2.38
CA LEU A 178 6.24 5.98 -2.07
C LEU A 178 5.82 5.34 -0.74
N ASP A 179 5.60 6.17 0.29
CA ASP A 179 5.09 5.68 1.58
C ASP A 179 3.76 4.94 1.38
N THR A 180 2.84 5.49 0.60
CA THR A 180 1.54 4.85 0.32
C THR A 180 1.69 3.55 -0.46
N ILE A 181 2.52 3.55 -1.50
CA ILE A 181 2.79 2.36 -2.32
C ILE A 181 3.36 1.24 -1.44
N PHE A 182 4.52 1.49 -0.81
CA PHE A 182 5.27 0.42 -0.14
C PHE A 182 4.61 -0.05 1.15
N ASN A 183 3.88 0.81 1.85
CA ASN A 183 3.10 0.36 3.00
C ASN A 183 1.90 -0.51 2.62
N ASN A 184 1.21 -0.22 1.52
CA ASN A 184 0.16 -1.12 1.01
C ASN A 184 0.73 -2.49 0.62
N LEU A 185 1.88 -2.52 -0.06
CA LEU A 185 2.55 -3.78 -0.41
C LEU A 185 3.02 -4.54 0.84
N LEU A 186 3.65 -3.85 1.81
CA LEU A 186 4.13 -4.46 3.04
C LEU A 186 3.01 -5.06 3.88
N THR A 187 1.89 -4.35 4.05
CA THR A 187 0.76 -4.87 4.82
C THR A 187 0.10 -6.07 4.16
N ASN A 188 0.09 -6.11 2.82
CA ASN A 188 -0.37 -7.27 2.06
C ASN A 188 0.61 -8.45 2.25
N ALA A 189 1.92 -8.21 2.13
CA ALA A 189 2.95 -9.21 2.35
C ALA A 189 2.90 -9.79 3.76
N PHE A 190 2.80 -8.95 4.79
CA PHE A 190 2.71 -9.40 6.19
C PHE A 190 1.47 -10.27 6.43
N TYR A 191 0.32 -9.90 5.86
CA TYR A 191 -0.87 -10.73 5.92
C TYR A 191 -0.62 -12.09 5.26
N SER A 192 -0.15 -12.10 4.02
CA SER A 192 0.11 -13.30 3.23
C SER A 192 1.10 -14.25 3.91
N ILE A 193 2.21 -13.72 4.43
CA ILE A 193 3.22 -14.50 5.16
C ILE A 193 2.66 -15.09 6.46
N LYS A 194 1.83 -14.33 7.20
CA LYS A 194 1.24 -14.80 8.47
C LYS A 194 0.24 -15.92 8.26
N GLU A 195 -0.56 -15.86 7.19
CA GLU A 195 -1.56 -16.88 6.86
C GLU A 195 -0.92 -18.17 6.31
N LYS A 196 0.29 -18.14 5.80
CA LYS A 196 1.02 -19.33 5.36
C LYS A 196 1.34 -20.22 6.55
N LYS A 197 0.98 -21.49 6.47
CA LYS A 197 1.17 -22.48 7.55
C LYS A 197 2.65 -22.78 7.82
N ASP A 198 3.47 -22.73 6.78
CA ASP A 198 4.91 -22.89 6.91
C ASP A 198 5.53 -21.65 7.57
N LYS A 199 6.24 -21.87 8.68
CA LYS A 199 6.85 -20.80 9.47
C LYS A 199 8.36 -20.67 9.27
N VAL A 200 8.95 -21.54 8.44
CA VAL A 200 10.42 -21.67 8.33
C VAL A 200 11.03 -20.55 7.51
N ASN A 201 10.38 -20.11 6.44
CA ASN A 201 10.92 -19.08 5.53
C ASN A 201 9.95 -17.89 5.43
N ARG A 202 10.06 -16.94 6.38
CA ARG A 202 9.23 -15.74 6.43
C ARG A 202 10.06 -14.52 6.07
N ARG A 203 10.03 -14.15 4.79
CA ARG A 203 10.88 -13.11 4.26
C ARG A 203 10.14 -12.16 3.33
N LEU A 204 10.56 -10.91 3.37
CA LEU A 204 10.22 -9.85 2.43
C LEU A 204 11.50 -9.35 1.79
N ASP A 205 11.63 -9.50 0.50
CA ASP A 205 12.76 -9.05 -0.30
C ASP A 205 12.38 -7.78 -1.07
N ILE A 206 13.20 -6.75 -0.98
CA ILE A 206 13.09 -5.52 -1.77
C ILE A 206 14.36 -5.40 -2.60
N LYS A 207 14.23 -5.51 -3.92
CA LYS A 207 15.37 -5.50 -4.84
C LYS A 207 15.26 -4.32 -5.80
N CYS A 208 16.36 -3.61 -5.98
CA CYS A 208 16.47 -2.54 -6.99
C CYS A 208 17.32 -3.01 -8.16
N VAL A 209 16.81 -2.82 -9.38
CA VAL A 209 17.54 -3.10 -10.64
C VAL A 209 17.44 -1.87 -11.52
N VAL A 210 18.57 -1.46 -12.07
CA VAL A 210 18.64 -0.31 -13.00
C VAL A 210 18.90 -0.85 -14.40
N GLU A 211 18.01 -0.52 -15.33
CA GLU A 211 18.13 -0.85 -16.74
C GLU A 211 17.95 0.44 -17.54
N ASP A 212 19.02 0.89 -18.18
CA ASP A 212 19.07 2.17 -18.90
C ASP A 212 18.59 3.34 -18.01
N ASP A 213 17.55 4.05 -18.46
CA ASP A 213 16.92 5.18 -17.73
C ASP A 213 15.79 4.75 -16.79
N LEU A 214 15.61 3.45 -16.57
CA LEU A 214 14.55 2.92 -15.73
C LEU A 214 15.11 2.28 -14.46
N VAL A 215 14.33 2.43 -13.41
CA VAL A 215 14.59 1.80 -12.12
C VAL A 215 13.44 0.85 -11.81
N HIS A 216 13.75 -0.43 -11.68
CA HIS A 216 12.82 -1.48 -11.32
C HIS A 216 12.97 -1.82 -9.85
N ILE A 217 11.91 -1.64 -9.10
CA ILE A 217 11.82 -2.01 -7.69
C ILE A 217 10.96 -3.27 -7.61
N ILE A 218 11.56 -4.38 -7.22
CA ILE A 218 10.88 -5.67 -7.05
C ILE A 218 10.63 -5.87 -5.57
N PHE A 219 9.37 -6.05 -5.22
CA PHE A 219 8.89 -6.29 -3.87
C PHE A 219 8.30 -7.70 -3.82
N GLN A 220 8.97 -8.61 -3.13
CA GLN A 220 8.64 -10.04 -3.10
C GLN A 220 8.45 -10.52 -1.68
N ASP A 221 7.37 -11.23 -1.42
CA ASP A 221 7.11 -11.93 -0.16
C ASP A 221 7.15 -13.46 -0.35
N THR A 222 7.38 -14.17 0.75
CA THR A 222 7.34 -15.64 0.81
C THR A 222 6.01 -16.18 1.35
N GLY A 223 4.91 -15.44 1.14
CA GLY A 223 3.58 -15.77 1.65
C GLY A 223 2.82 -16.81 0.82
N LEU A 224 1.50 -16.68 0.79
CA LEU A 224 0.58 -17.60 0.11
C LEU A 224 0.66 -17.55 -1.43
N GLY A 225 1.25 -16.49 -1.99
CA GLY A 225 1.23 -16.24 -3.41
C GLY A 225 -0.09 -15.63 -3.90
N LEU A 226 -0.27 -15.66 -5.23
CA LEU A 226 -1.49 -15.18 -5.87
C LEU A 226 -2.64 -16.15 -5.61
N ALA A 227 -3.78 -15.63 -5.17
CA ALA A 227 -4.96 -16.45 -4.92
C ALA A 227 -5.46 -17.14 -6.21
N GLU A 228 -6.01 -18.34 -6.08
CA GLU A 228 -6.44 -19.18 -7.22
C GLU A 228 -7.39 -18.44 -8.16
N GLU A 229 -8.29 -17.63 -7.61
CA GLU A 229 -9.29 -16.86 -8.36
C GLU A 229 -8.66 -15.85 -9.34
N TYR A 230 -7.43 -15.37 -9.06
CA TYR A 230 -6.72 -14.41 -9.93
C TYR A 230 -5.68 -15.07 -10.85
N LYS A 231 -5.46 -16.38 -10.79
CA LYS A 231 -4.42 -17.03 -11.62
C LYS A 231 -4.68 -16.93 -13.12
N HIS A 232 -5.95 -16.91 -13.53
CA HIS A 232 -6.33 -16.78 -14.94
C HIS A 232 -6.20 -15.34 -15.45
N ASN A 233 -6.52 -14.36 -14.61
CA ASN A 233 -6.39 -12.94 -14.93
C ASN A 233 -5.74 -12.17 -13.77
N PRO A 234 -4.40 -12.25 -13.63
CA PRO A 234 -3.69 -11.66 -12.50
C PRO A 234 -3.88 -10.15 -12.35
N GLU A 235 -4.14 -9.43 -13.43
CA GLU A 235 -4.33 -7.98 -13.41
C GLU A 235 -5.59 -7.53 -12.67
N GLU A 236 -6.55 -8.42 -12.44
CA GLU A 236 -7.77 -8.12 -11.68
C GLU A 236 -7.49 -7.72 -10.23
N ILE A 237 -6.37 -8.16 -9.64
CA ILE A 237 -5.99 -7.74 -8.27
C ILE A 237 -5.81 -6.23 -8.11
N PHE A 238 -5.62 -5.51 -9.22
CA PHE A 238 -5.50 -4.05 -9.24
C PHE A 238 -6.84 -3.33 -9.41
N ASN A 239 -7.94 -4.04 -9.58
CA ASN A 239 -9.26 -3.43 -9.64
C ASN A 239 -9.73 -3.00 -8.24
N SER A 240 -10.63 -2.02 -8.20
CA SER A 240 -11.20 -1.56 -6.94
C SER A 240 -12.08 -2.64 -6.31
N PHE A 241 -11.98 -2.74 -4.97
CA PHE A 241 -12.74 -3.69 -4.15
C PHE A 241 -12.40 -5.17 -4.33
N GLU A 242 -11.34 -5.49 -5.08
CA GLU A 242 -10.82 -6.85 -5.21
C GLU A 242 -9.98 -7.23 -3.97
N SER A 243 -10.40 -8.27 -3.27
CA SER A 243 -9.68 -8.78 -2.10
C SER A 243 -9.98 -10.26 -1.84
N SER A 244 -8.93 -11.06 -1.80
CA SER A 244 -8.98 -12.46 -1.38
C SER A 244 -8.86 -12.66 0.13
N LYS A 245 -8.68 -11.58 0.91
CA LYS A 245 -8.52 -11.66 2.37
C LYS A 245 -9.85 -12.02 3.03
N LYS A 246 -9.88 -13.16 3.74
CA LYS A 246 -11.04 -13.66 4.47
C LYS A 246 -10.70 -13.90 5.92
N ASP A 247 -11.66 -13.70 6.82
CA ASP A 247 -11.54 -14.12 8.22
C ASP A 247 -11.76 -15.64 8.38
N ARG A 248 -11.67 -16.11 9.62
CA ARG A 248 -11.89 -17.54 9.93
C ARG A 248 -13.29 -18.04 9.62
N LEU A 249 -14.25 -17.14 9.42
CA LEU A 249 -15.63 -17.43 9.06
C LEU A 249 -15.87 -17.31 7.56
N GLY A 250 -14.82 -17.00 6.76
CA GLY A 250 -14.90 -16.82 5.31
C GLY A 250 -15.42 -15.45 4.86
N LYS A 251 -15.63 -14.51 5.78
CA LYS A 251 -16.05 -13.15 5.47
C LYS A 251 -14.85 -12.33 4.98
N GLN A 252 -15.03 -11.59 3.89
CA GLN A 252 -14.01 -10.68 3.36
C GLN A 252 -13.69 -9.59 4.40
N ILE A 253 -12.41 -9.44 4.73
CA ILE A 253 -11.88 -8.46 5.70
C ILE A 253 -11.02 -7.38 5.05
N GLY A 254 -10.60 -7.59 3.82
CA GLY A 254 -9.84 -6.59 3.05
C GLY A 254 -10.77 -5.60 2.36
N THR A 255 -10.37 -4.31 2.34
CA THR A 255 -11.12 -3.25 1.62
C THR A 255 -11.05 -3.41 0.09
N GLY A 256 -10.08 -4.16 -0.42
CA GLY A 256 -9.82 -4.29 -1.86
C GLY A 256 -9.33 -3.01 -2.54
N LEU A 257 -8.93 -1.99 -1.77
CA LEU A 257 -8.48 -0.71 -2.32
C LEU A 257 -6.96 -0.56 -2.36
N GLY A 258 -6.20 -1.37 -1.61
CA GLY A 258 -4.76 -1.18 -1.45
C GLY A 258 -3.98 -1.23 -2.77
N LEU A 259 -4.13 -2.28 -3.56
CA LEU A 259 -3.43 -2.44 -4.84
C LEU A 259 -3.99 -1.53 -5.92
N TYR A 260 -5.29 -1.22 -5.89
CA TYR A 260 -5.90 -0.22 -6.76
C TYR A 260 -5.27 1.17 -6.54
N ILE A 261 -5.09 1.60 -5.27
CA ILE A 261 -4.41 2.86 -4.92
C ILE A 261 -2.97 2.84 -5.42
N VAL A 262 -2.24 1.74 -5.23
CA VAL A 262 -0.87 1.59 -5.73
C VAL A 262 -0.81 1.79 -7.24
N LYS A 263 -1.67 1.12 -8.01
CA LYS A 263 -1.73 1.26 -9.47
C LYS A 263 -2.10 2.69 -9.88
N SER A 264 -3.08 3.31 -9.21
CA SER A 264 -3.50 4.68 -9.47
C SER A 264 -2.37 5.68 -9.28
N ILE A 265 -1.63 5.58 -8.15
CA ILE A 265 -0.48 6.46 -7.89
C ILE A 265 0.60 6.29 -8.95
N ILE A 266 0.96 5.05 -9.28
CA ILE A 266 2.00 4.77 -10.28
C ILE A 266 1.61 5.33 -11.64
N SER A 267 0.34 5.26 -12.03
CA SER A 267 -0.15 5.80 -13.31
C SER A 267 -0.01 7.33 -13.45
N GLU A 268 0.17 8.06 -12.35
CA GLU A 268 0.43 9.52 -12.36
C GLU A 268 1.88 9.89 -12.70
N TYR A 269 2.77 8.90 -12.74
CA TYR A 269 4.17 9.10 -13.09
C TYR A 269 4.43 8.76 -14.56
N ASN A 270 5.14 9.64 -15.27
CA ASN A 270 5.53 9.39 -16.66
C ASN A 270 6.56 8.24 -16.72
N ASN A 271 6.41 7.36 -17.69
CA ASN A 271 7.30 6.21 -17.92
C ASN A 271 7.39 5.28 -16.69
N SER A 272 6.30 5.15 -15.96
CA SER A 272 6.17 4.23 -14.83
C SER A 272 5.24 3.08 -15.18
N ALA A 273 5.42 1.97 -14.51
CA ALA A 273 4.58 0.79 -14.67
C ALA A 273 4.55 -0.02 -13.37
N ILE A 274 3.48 -0.78 -13.18
CA ILE A 274 3.38 -1.84 -12.18
C ILE A 274 3.04 -3.14 -12.89
N ARG A 275 3.70 -4.22 -12.52
CA ARG A 275 3.40 -5.56 -13.04
C ARG A 275 3.62 -6.63 -11.99
N ILE A 276 2.91 -7.73 -12.12
CA ILE A 276 3.14 -8.94 -11.34
C ILE A 276 4.35 -9.66 -11.94
N VAL A 277 5.30 -10.04 -11.10
CA VAL A 277 6.42 -10.89 -11.51
C VAL A 277 5.92 -12.32 -11.58
N ARG A 278 6.08 -12.94 -12.74
CA ARG A 278 5.76 -14.36 -12.97
C ARG A 278 7.01 -15.19 -12.70
N ASP A 279 6.83 -16.49 -12.58
CA ASP A 279 7.92 -17.48 -12.45
C ASP A 279 8.78 -17.26 -11.18
N ILE A 280 8.14 -16.95 -10.06
CA ILE A 280 8.76 -16.95 -8.73
C ILE A 280 8.55 -18.32 -8.08
N GLU A 281 9.58 -18.81 -7.38
CA GLU A 281 9.54 -20.13 -6.73
C GLU A 281 8.58 -20.17 -5.53
N ASP A 282 8.45 -19.06 -4.79
CA ASP A 282 7.65 -18.99 -3.57
C ASP A 282 7.07 -17.60 -3.35
N GLY A 283 5.81 -17.54 -2.89
CA GLY A 283 5.13 -16.32 -2.51
C GLY A 283 4.60 -15.49 -3.67
N PHE A 284 4.69 -14.18 -3.56
CA PHE A 284 4.18 -13.20 -4.52
C PHE A 284 5.17 -12.06 -4.74
N ALA A 285 5.26 -11.58 -5.98
CA ALA A 285 6.13 -10.45 -6.28
C ALA A 285 5.47 -9.45 -7.25
N ILE A 286 5.70 -8.18 -6.95
CA ILE A 286 5.32 -7.03 -7.79
C ILE A 286 6.58 -6.28 -8.18
N GLN A 287 6.67 -5.92 -9.44
CA GLN A 287 7.67 -4.99 -9.96
C GLN A 287 7.03 -3.64 -10.23
N ILE A 288 7.64 -2.59 -9.68
CA ILE A 288 7.31 -1.20 -9.94
C ILE A 288 8.47 -0.59 -10.72
N THR A 289 8.16 0.09 -11.80
CA THR A 289 9.13 0.78 -12.65
C THR A 289 8.95 2.28 -12.54
N PHE A 290 10.05 3.00 -12.36
CA PHE A 290 10.10 4.46 -12.44
C PHE A 290 11.19 4.91 -13.39
N LYS A 291 11.07 6.14 -13.93
CA LYS A 291 12.20 6.78 -14.61
C LYS A 291 13.26 7.16 -13.57
N LYS A 292 14.53 6.85 -13.88
CA LYS A 292 15.68 7.27 -13.08
C LYS A 292 15.75 8.80 -13.04
N ALA A 293 16.09 9.36 -11.89
CA ALA A 293 16.36 10.78 -11.76
C ALA A 293 17.83 11.05 -12.13
N ASP A 294 18.04 12.09 -12.92
CA ASP A 294 19.35 12.62 -13.28
C ASP A 294 20.15 13.12 -12.05
#